data_ab307702c2624889dc488501c7bf9f92
#
_entry.id   ab307702c2624889dc488501c7bf9f92
#
_cell.length_a   1.000
_cell.length_b   1.000
_cell.length_c   1.000
_cell.angle_alpha   90.00
_cell.angle_beta   90.00
_cell.angle_gamma   90.00
#
_symmetry.space_group_name_H-M   'P 1'
#
loop_
_entity.id
_entity.type
_entity.pdbx_description
1 polymer ?
#
loop_
_entity_poly.entity_id
_entity_poly.type
_entity_poly.pdbx_seq_one_letter_code
_entity_poly.pdbx_strand_id
1 'polypeptide(L)'
;SKSANLVLLNTCSIRDKAEKTVRNKLKTYNSYKKDNSDLKIGLLGCMSERLKDKLLEEEKMVDLVVGPDSYKDLPNLLDEVDHNQKAVNVILSKSETYGDISPVRIHNNGINAYVSITRGCDNMCTFCVVPFTRGRERSRNPDSILREIDELNQKGYKLSLIHISEPTRPLYI
;
A
#
# COMPACT_ATOMS: atom_id res chain seq x y z
N SER A 1 -9.49 18.81 -0.96
CA SER A 1 -8.32 18.45 -0.16
C SER A 1 -7.80 19.56 0.74
N LYS A 2 -8.12 20.85 0.49
CA LYS A 2 -7.75 21.95 1.41
C LYS A 2 -8.48 21.90 2.76
N SER A 3 -9.60 21.21 2.83
CA SER A 3 -10.41 21.01 4.05
C SER A 3 -10.17 19.65 4.72
N ALA A 4 -9.20 18.89 4.26
CA ALA A 4 -8.90 17.58 4.85
C ALA A 4 -8.00 17.73 6.07
N ASN A 5 -8.29 16.97 7.12
CA ASN A 5 -7.45 16.88 8.32
C ASN A 5 -6.42 15.75 8.23
N LEU A 6 -6.63 14.79 7.33
CA LEU A 6 -5.72 13.67 7.08
C LEU A 6 -5.52 13.45 5.58
N VAL A 7 -4.26 13.32 5.18
CA VAL A 7 -3.87 12.91 3.82
C VAL A 7 -2.96 11.69 3.91
N LEU A 8 -3.39 10.59 3.33
CA LEU A 8 -2.60 9.36 3.23
C LEU A 8 -2.15 9.15 1.77
N LEU A 9 -0.84 9.01 1.57
CA LEU A 9 -0.23 8.75 0.27
C LEU A 9 0.27 7.32 0.22
N ASN A 10 -0.37 6.47 -0.56
CA ASN A 10 0.15 5.13 -0.84
C ASN A 10 1.28 5.24 -1.87
N THR A 11 2.44 4.70 -1.53
CA THR A 11 3.70 4.92 -2.26
C THR A 11 4.24 3.63 -2.87
N CYS A 12 4.98 3.80 -3.97
CA CYS A 12 5.70 2.73 -4.65
C CYS A 12 7.21 3.01 -4.63
N SER A 13 8.02 1.97 -4.50
CA SER A 13 9.49 2.06 -4.47
C SER A 13 10.17 1.36 -5.66
N ILE A 14 9.39 0.98 -6.68
CA ILE A 14 9.91 0.24 -7.85
C ILE A 14 10.53 1.18 -8.88
N ARG A 15 10.10 2.44 -8.91
CA ARG A 15 10.51 3.44 -9.92
C ARG A 15 10.87 4.76 -9.25
N ASP A 16 12.05 5.29 -9.56
CA ASP A 16 12.50 6.62 -9.10
C ASP A 16 11.52 7.74 -9.43
N LYS A 17 10.87 7.66 -10.61
CA LYS A 17 9.85 8.62 -11.01
C LYS A 17 8.66 8.65 -10.02
N ALA A 18 8.27 7.49 -9.48
CA ALA A 18 7.19 7.42 -8.50
C ALA A 18 7.57 8.12 -7.18
N GLU A 19 8.79 7.91 -6.70
CA GLU A 19 9.29 8.60 -5.51
C GLU A 19 9.40 10.11 -5.71
N LYS A 20 9.95 10.56 -6.84
CA LYS A 20 10.00 11.99 -7.19
C LYS A 20 8.60 12.61 -7.22
N THR A 21 7.61 11.88 -7.75
CA THR A 21 6.20 12.34 -7.77
C THR A 21 5.65 12.49 -6.35
N VAL A 22 5.93 11.53 -5.45
CA VAL A 22 5.52 11.62 -4.04
C VAL A 22 6.17 12.83 -3.36
N ARG A 23 7.49 13.02 -3.50
CA ARG A 23 8.21 14.16 -2.91
C ARG A 23 7.68 15.50 -3.44
N ASN A 24 7.34 15.60 -4.71
CA ASN A 24 6.74 16.82 -5.27
C ASN A 24 5.32 17.07 -4.70
N LYS A 25 4.51 16.02 -4.51
CA LYS A 25 3.21 16.15 -3.84
C LYS A 25 3.37 16.59 -2.38
N LEU A 26 4.37 16.08 -1.65
CA LEU A 26 4.65 16.49 -0.28
C LEU A 26 4.93 17.99 -0.18
N LYS A 27 5.67 18.58 -1.14
CA LYS A 27 5.89 20.04 -1.19
C LYS A 27 4.57 20.81 -1.29
N THR A 28 3.62 20.31 -2.09
CA THR A 28 2.28 20.91 -2.20
C THR A 28 1.49 20.77 -0.89
N TYR A 29 1.52 19.59 -0.27
CA TYR A 29 0.83 19.39 1.01
C TYR A 29 1.47 20.16 2.17
N ASN A 30 2.77 20.39 2.12
CA ASN A 30 3.44 21.27 3.07
C ASN A 30 2.91 22.72 3.03
N SER A 31 2.56 23.22 1.84
CA SER A 31 1.90 24.54 1.75
C SER A 31 0.51 24.51 2.38
N TYR A 32 -0.26 23.43 2.20
CA TYR A 32 -1.58 23.29 2.85
C TYR A 32 -1.48 23.15 4.38
N LYS A 33 -0.42 22.49 4.88
CA LYS A 33 -0.18 22.34 6.32
C LYS A 33 0.14 23.68 6.99
N LYS A 34 0.69 24.66 6.24
CA LYS A 34 0.88 26.04 6.75
C LYS A 34 -0.44 26.77 6.96
N ASP A 35 -1.43 26.49 6.10
CA ASP A 35 -2.77 27.11 6.18
C ASP A 35 -3.67 26.34 7.16
N ASN A 36 -3.43 25.05 7.37
CA ASN A 36 -4.16 24.16 8.29
C ASN A 36 -3.17 23.36 9.13
N SER A 37 -2.90 23.81 10.34
CA SER A 37 -1.97 23.19 11.29
C SER A 37 -2.38 21.76 11.72
N ASP A 38 -3.68 21.47 11.65
CA ASP A 38 -4.22 20.18 12.08
C ASP A 38 -4.11 19.10 10.97
N LEU A 39 -3.67 19.49 9.78
CA LEU A 39 -3.46 18.55 8.69
C LEU A 39 -2.36 17.56 9.03
N LYS A 40 -2.70 16.28 9.11
CA LYS A 40 -1.78 15.16 9.26
C LYS A 40 -1.44 14.56 7.88
N ILE A 41 -0.17 14.24 7.67
CA ILE A 41 0.32 13.66 6.41
C ILE A 41 0.97 12.32 6.70
N GLY A 42 0.39 11.24 6.13
CA GLY A 42 0.91 9.88 6.25
C GLY A 42 1.42 9.33 4.91
N LEU A 43 2.55 8.63 4.96
CA LEU A 43 3.10 7.87 3.86
C LEU A 43 2.93 6.38 4.11
N LEU A 44 2.34 5.67 3.15
CA LEU A 44 2.05 4.25 3.21
C LEU A 44 2.79 3.49 2.12
N GLY A 45 3.08 2.21 2.33
CA GLY A 45 3.52 1.31 1.28
C GLY A 45 5.03 1.12 1.16
N CYS A 46 5.48 0.71 -0.04
CA CYS A 46 6.84 0.22 -0.24
C CYS A 46 7.94 1.28 -0.04
N MET A 47 7.68 2.55 -0.35
CA MET A 47 8.66 3.62 -0.10
C MET A 47 8.82 3.86 1.41
N SER A 48 7.73 3.79 2.17
CA SER A 48 7.73 3.87 3.63
C SER A 48 8.57 2.75 4.24
N GLU A 49 8.38 1.52 3.80
CA GLU A 49 9.16 0.36 4.27
C GLU A 49 10.65 0.50 3.95
N ARG A 50 10.99 0.97 2.75
CA ARG A 50 12.39 1.09 2.32
C ARG A 50 13.15 2.20 3.03
N LEU A 51 12.52 3.34 3.21
CA LEU A 51 13.16 4.54 3.77
C LEU A 51 13.04 4.64 5.29
N LYS A 52 11.97 4.04 5.86
CA LYS A 52 11.75 3.99 7.32
C LYS A 52 11.88 5.36 8.00
N ASP A 53 12.62 5.41 9.08
CA ASP A 53 12.81 6.63 9.89
C ASP A 53 13.45 7.78 9.11
N LYS A 54 14.31 7.48 8.12
CA LYS A 54 14.92 8.51 7.25
C LYS A 54 13.88 9.37 6.56
N LEU A 55 12.69 8.81 6.28
CA LEU A 55 11.63 9.56 5.64
C LEU A 55 11.07 10.67 6.54
N LEU A 56 11.01 10.46 7.86
CA LEU A 56 10.62 11.49 8.82
C LEU A 56 11.71 12.55 9.03
N GLU A 57 12.97 12.16 8.89
CA GLU A 57 14.12 13.09 8.99
C GLU A 57 14.20 13.98 7.76
N GLU A 58 14.05 13.41 6.56
CA GLU A 58 14.14 14.12 5.28
C GLU A 58 12.89 14.98 5.01
N GLU A 59 11.70 14.48 5.35
CA GLU A 59 10.41 15.10 5.06
C GLU A 59 9.69 15.49 6.35
N LYS A 60 10.14 16.59 6.97
CA LYS A 60 9.67 17.03 8.30
C LYS A 60 8.15 17.24 8.41
N MET A 61 7.46 17.48 7.27
CA MET A 61 6.00 17.63 7.23
C MET A 61 5.24 16.31 7.36
N VAL A 62 5.91 15.17 7.25
CA VAL A 62 5.31 13.84 7.41
C VAL A 62 5.17 13.52 8.89
N ASP A 63 3.98 13.09 9.29
CA ASP A 63 3.63 12.74 10.66
C ASP A 63 3.62 11.23 10.87
N LEU A 64 3.31 10.45 9.80
CA LEU A 64 3.06 9.02 9.87
C LEU A 64 3.75 8.27 8.73
N VAL A 65 4.45 7.17 9.04
CA VAL A 65 5.11 6.29 8.07
C VAL A 65 4.71 4.84 8.35
N VAL A 66 4.04 4.19 7.39
CA VAL A 66 3.49 2.85 7.56
C VAL A 66 3.92 1.93 6.42
N GLY A 67 4.53 0.83 6.79
CA GLY A 67 4.88 -0.25 5.86
C GLY A 67 3.67 -1.01 5.32
N PRO A 68 3.84 -1.80 4.23
CA PRO A 68 2.72 -2.46 3.57
C PRO A 68 2.07 -3.58 4.39
N ASP A 69 2.71 -4.05 5.45
CA ASP A 69 2.20 -5.12 6.32
C ASP A 69 1.63 -4.58 7.65
N SER A 70 1.66 -3.25 7.86
CA SER A 70 1.25 -2.61 9.11
C SER A 70 -0.06 -1.82 9.00
N TYR A 71 -0.85 -2.03 7.93
CA TYR A 71 -2.09 -1.25 7.72
C TYR A 71 -3.17 -1.51 8.78
N LYS A 72 -3.19 -2.69 9.39
CA LYS A 72 -4.12 -3.00 10.48
C LYS A 72 -3.88 -2.18 11.73
N ASP A 73 -2.65 -1.70 11.91
CA ASP A 73 -2.24 -0.87 13.05
C ASP A 73 -2.49 0.65 12.81
N LEU A 74 -2.97 1.01 11.63
CA LEU A 74 -3.19 2.40 11.25
C LEU A 74 -4.04 3.20 12.26
N PRO A 75 -5.12 2.65 12.85
CA PRO A 75 -5.89 3.37 13.86
C PRO A 75 -5.05 3.77 15.08
N ASN A 76 -4.27 2.85 15.65
CA ASN A 76 -3.41 3.13 16.81
C ASN A 76 -2.35 4.19 16.48
N LEU A 77 -1.74 4.08 15.29
CA LEU A 77 -0.73 5.04 14.83
C LEU A 77 -1.31 6.44 14.59
N LEU A 78 -2.58 6.53 14.18
CA LEU A 78 -3.27 7.81 14.06
C LEU A 78 -3.54 8.43 15.44
N ASP A 79 -3.91 7.63 16.43
CA ASP A 79 -4.09 8.10 17.81
C ASP A 79 -2.76 8.67 18.38
N GLU A 80 -1.61 8.03 18.08
CA GLU A 80 -0.30 8.57 18.46
C GLU A 80 -0.02 9.92 17.79
N VAL A 81 -0.34 10.05 16.51
CA VAL A 81 -0.15 11.30 15.74
C VAL A 81 -1.06 12.41 16.25
N ASP A 82 -2.27 12.09 16.71
CA ASP A 82 -3.19 13.06 17.29
C ASP A 82 -2.68 13.62 18.63
N HIS A 83 -1.82 12.88 19.33
CA HIS A 83 -1.08 13.35 20.50
C HIS A 83 0.21 14.12 20.16
N ASN A 84 0.34 14.59 18.90
CA ASN A 84 1.51 15.32 18.38
C ASN A 84 2.85 14.53 18.39
N GLN A 85 2.76 13.22 18.35
CA GLN A 85 3.90 12.33 18.17
C GLN A 85 4.01 11.94 16.70
N LYS A 86 5.24 11.69 16.24
CA LYS A 86 5.44 11.08 14.92
C LYS A 86 5.38 9.56 15.07
N ALA A 87 4.60 8.90 14.22
CA ALA A 87 4.41 7.47 14.29
C ALA A 87 5.05 6.72 13.11
N VAL A 88 5.72 5.62 13.40
CA VAL A 88 6.36 4.76 12.39
C VAL A 88 6.08 3.30 12.71
N ASN A 89 5.49 2.59 11.77
CA ASN A 89 5.41 1.13 11.81
C ASN A 89 5.75 0.53 10.44
N VAL A 90 6.94 -0.05 10.34
CA VAL A 90 7.52 -0.60 9.12
C VAL A 90 8.00 -2.05 9.36
N ILE A 91 7.19 -2.82 10.04
CA ILE A 91 7.48 -4.22 10.35
C ILE A 91 6.99 -5.11 9.20
N LEU A 92 7.89 -5.90 8.62
CA LEU A 92 7.53 -6.93 7.66
C LEU A 92 6.98 -8.15 8.39
N SER A 93 5.71 -8.45 8.18
CA SER A 93 5.07 -9.64 8.73
C SER A 93 5.50 -10.91 8.01
N LYS A 94 5.57 -12.01 8.74
CA LYS A 94 5.81 -13.35 8.17
C LYS A 94 4.53 -14.05 7.71
N SER A 95 3.36 -13.59 8.16
CA SER A 95 2.07 -14.26 7.94
C SER A 95 0.97 -13.37 7.36
N GLU A 96 1.10 -12.04 7.43
CA GLU A 96 0.04 -11.14 6.99
C GLU A 96 -0.22 -11.20 5.48
N THR A 97 -1.44 -11.52 5.11
CA THR A 97 -1.91 -11.58 3.72
C THR A 97 -3.11 -10.68 3.44
N TYR A 98 -3.69 -10.07 4.49
CA TYR A 98 -4.97 -9.32 4.43
C TYR A 98 -6.13 -10.14 3.86
N GLY A 99 -6.07 -11.47 3.98
CA GLY A 99 -7.09 -12.36 3.48
C GLY A 99 -8.42 -12.30 4.22
N ASP A 100 -8.44 -11.69 5.39
CA ASP A 100 -9.59 -11.44 6.26
C ASP A 100 -10.30 -10.10 5.98
N ILE A 101 -9.73 -9.26 5.10
CA ILE A 101 -10.28 -7.95 4.78
C ILE A 101 -10.88 -7.97 3.38
N SER A 102 -12.21 -7.71 3.27
CA SER A 102 -12.86 -7.50 1.98
C SER A 102 -12.54 -6.08 1.45
N PRO A 103 -11.87 -5.96 0.29
CA PRO A 103 -11.50 -4.65 -0.25
C PRO A 103 -12.72 -3.81 -0.65
N VAL A 104 -12.77 -2.56 -0.21
CA VAL A 104 -13.76 -1.59 -0.69
C VAL A 104 -13.30 -1.03 -2.04
N ARG A 105 -14.09 -1.23 -3.08
CA ARG A 105 -13.81 -0.77 -4.44
C ARG A 105 -14.61 0.50 -4.74
N ILE A 106 -13.93 1.65 -4.71
CA ILE A 106 -14.56 2.97 -4.88
C ILE A 106 -14.93 3.21 -6.34
N HIS A 107 -14.09 2.77 -7.28
CA HIS A 107 -14.35 2.88 -8.71
C HIS A 107 -14.76 1.52 -9.28
N ASN A 108 -16.05 1.34 -9.44
CA ASN A 108 -16.64 0.14 -9.99
C ASN A 108 -17.02 0.38 -11.46
N ASN A 109 -16.18 -0.08 -12.39
CA ASN A 109 -16.55 -0.12 -13.81
C ASN A 109 -17.38 -1.39 -14.17
N GLY A 110 -17.63 -2.27 -13.20
CA GLY A 110 -18.38 -3.50 -13.38
C GLY A 110 -17.71 -4.57 -14.26
N ILE A 111 -16.49 -4.33 -14.74
CA ILE A 111 -15.80 -5.21 -15.68
C ILE A 111 -14.63 -5.91 -15.00
N ASN A 112 -13.68 -5.13 -14.44
CA ASN A 112 -12.42 -5.65 -13.91
C ASN A 112 -12.36 -5.58 -12.39
N ALA A 113 -11.86 -6.64 -11.76
CA ALA A 113 -11.48 -6.64 -10.36
C ALA A 113 -10.11 -7.30 -10.17
N TYR A 114 -9.31 -6.71 -9.26
CA TYR A 114 -8.02 -7.26 -8.88
C TYR A 114 -8.17 -8.00 -7.55
N VAL A 115 -7.72 -9.25 -7.54
CA VAL A 115 -7.68 -10.08 -6.33
C VAL A 115 -6.22 -10.37 -6.01
N SER A 116 -5.79 -10.03 -4.79
CA SER A 116 -4.45 -10.35 -4.33
C SER A 116 -4.42 -11.80 -3.85
N ILE A 117 -3.60 -12.63 -4.47
CA ILE A 117 -3.44 -14.05 -4.13
C ILE A 117 -2.15 -14.32 -3.37
N THR A 118 -1.10 -13.52 -3.60
CA THR A 118 0.22 -13.68 -3.02
C THR A 118 0.81 -12.31 -2.67
N ARG A 119 1.60 -12.26 -1.61
CA ARG A 119 2.36 -11.07 -1.16
C ARG A 119 3.82 -11.44 -0.96
N GLY A 120 4.72 -10.46 -1.18
CA GLY A 120 6.15 -10.69 -1.11
C GLY A 120 6.70 -11.45 -2.31
N CYS A 121 7.96 -11.89 -2.22
CA CYS A 121 8.61 -12.68 -3.27
C CYS A 121 9.90 -13.30 -2.75
N ASP A 122 10.16 -14.54 -3.11
CA ASP A 122 11.35 -15.31 -2.72
C ASP A 122 12.42 -15.39 -3.81
N ASN A 123 12.18 -14.82 -4.99
CA ASN A 123 13.10 -14.96 -6.13
C ASN A 123 14.41 -14.18 -6.00
N MET A 124 14.53 -13.23 -5.10
CA MET A 124 15.76 -12.48 -4.79
C MET A 124 16.54 -11.98 -6.02
N CYS A 125 15.83 -11.57 -7.08
CA CYS A 125 16.45 -11.02 -8.29
C CYS A 125 17.33 -9.80 -7.95
N THR A 126 18.51 -9.70 -8.53
CA THR A 126 19.55 -8.71 -8.20
C THR A 126 19.07 -7.25 -8.21
N PHE A 127 18.14 -6.92 -9.11
CA PHE A 127 17.60 -5.55 -9.27
C PHE A 127 16.28 -5.32 -8.52
N CYS A 128 15.73 -6.33 -7.86
CA CYS A 128 14.36 -6.28 -7.34
C CYS A 128 14.31 -5.88 -5.87
N VAL A 129 13.52 -4.84 -5.57
CA VAL A 129 13.31 -4.33 -4.22
C VAL A 129 12.19 -5.07 -3.46
N VAL A 130 11.37 -5.87 -4.15
CA VAL A 130 10.16 -6.50 -3.56
C VAL A 130 10.45 -7.34 -2.32
N PRO A 131 11.47 -8.24 -2.28
CA PRO A 131 11.76 -9.01 -1.07
C PRO A 131 12.07 -8.15 0.15
N PHE A 132 12.64 -6.94 -0.07
CA PHE A 132 13.04 -6.01 1.00
C PHE A 132 11.91 -5.09 1.45
N THR A 133 10.90 -4.86 0.60
CA THR A 133 9.79 -3.94 0.90
C THR A 133 8.47 -4.64 1.17
N ARG A 134 8.34 -5.91 0.79
CA ARG A 134 7.15 -6.73 1.01
C ARG A 134 7.43 -8.08 1.67
N GLY A 135 8.72 -8.36 1.98
CA GLY A 135 9.15 -9.57 2.66
C GLY A 135 9.08 -10.82 1.79
N ARG A 136 9.17 -11.97 2.46
CA ARG A 136 9.09 -13.30 1.86
C ARG A 136 7.72 -13.55 1.25
N GLU A 137 7.67 -14.48 0.31
CA GLU A 137 6.43 -14.90 -0.33
C GLU A 137 5.45 -15.51 0.67
N ARG A 138 4.22 -15.04 0.62
CA ARG A 138 3.11 -15.51 1.46
C ARG A 138 1.87 -15.63 0.60
N SER A 139 1.41 -16.85 0.40
CA SER A 139 0.16 -17.12 -0.30
C SER A 139 -1.05 -16.92 0.62
N ARG A 140 -2.08 -16.32 0.09
CA ARG A 140 -3.35 -16.14 0.75
C ARG A 140 -4.11 -17.49 0.78
N ASN A 141 -4.92 -17.71 1.81
CA ASN A 141 -5.75 -18.91 1.91
C ASN A 141 -6.69 -19.03 0.70
N PRO A 142 -6.72 -20.19 0.01
CA PRO A 142 -7.57 -20.40 -1.17
C PRO A 142 -9.05 -20.13 -0.92
N ASP A 143 -9.61 -20.55 0.22
CA ASP A 143 -11.02 -20.31 0.55
C ASP A 143 -11.36 -18.83 0.66
N SER A 144 -10.41 -18.02 1.15
CA SER A 144 -10.54 -16.57 1.23
C SER A 144 -10.53 -15.93 -0.16
N ILE A 145 -9.73 -16.45 -1.09
CA ILE A 145 -9.68 -16.01 -2.49
C ILE A 145 -11.00 -16.35 -3.19
N LEU A 146 -11.48 -17.59 -3.04
CA LEU A 146 -12.72 -18.05 -3.65
C LEU A 146 -13.92 -17.23 -3.17
N ARG A 147 -14.03 -16.97 -1.87
CA ARG A 147 -15.09 -16.10 -1.33
C ARG A 147 -15.07 -14.71 -1.94
N GLU A 148 -13.90 -14.09 -2.07
CA GLU A 148 -13.78 -12.77 -2.69
C GLU A 148 -14.18 -12.80 -4.16
N ILE A 149 -13.85 -13.87 -4.90
CA ILE A 149 -14.24 -14.06 -6.30
C ILE A 149 -15.75 -14.21 -6.41
N ASP A 150 -16.38 -14.99 -5.54
CA ASP A 150 -17.83 -15.18 -5.52
C ASP A 150 -18.57 -13.86 -5.24
N GLU A 151 -18.09 -13.07 -4.27
CA GLU A 151 -18.63 -11.74 -4.00
C GLU A 151 -18.52 -10.81 -5.21
N LEU A 152 -17.40 -10.88 -5.94
CA LEU A 152 -17.18 -10.07 -7.14
C LEU A 152 -18.11 -10.51 -8.27
N ASN A 153 -18.30 -11.82 -8.46
CA ASN A 153 -19.22 -12.36 -9.45
C ASN A 153 -20.66 -11.93 -9.16
N GLN A 154 -21.09 -11.98 -7.90
CA GLN A 154 -22.42 -11.49 -7.48
C GLN A 154 -22.60 -9.99 -7.74
N LYS A 155 -21.52 -9.19 -7.65
CA LYS A 155 -21.51 -7.76 -7.99
C LYS A 155 -21.40 -7.48 -9.50
N GLY A 156 -21.39 -8.52 -10.35
CA GLY A 156 -21.39 -8.40 -11.81
C GLY A 156 -20.02 -8.21 -12.47
N TYR A 157 -18.91 -8.39 -11.74
CA TYR A 157 -17.58 -8.39 -12.34
C TYR A 157 -17.36 -9.61 -13.22
N LYS A 158 -16.75 -9.43 -14.40
CA LYS A 158 -16.65 -10.49 -15.43
C LYS A 158 -15.23 -10.85 -15.83
N LEU A 159 -14.22 -10.05 -15.44
CA LEU A 159 -12.87 -10.19 -15.96
C LEU A 159 -11.82 -10.12 -14.85
N SER A 160 -10.86 -11.07 -14.90
CA SER A 160 -9.68 -11.11 -14.04
C SER A 160 -8.41 -11.04 -14.90
N LEU A 161 -7.37 -10.33 -14.41
CA LEU A 161 -6.07 -10.30 -15.09
C LEU A 161 -5.39 -11.66 -15.14
N ILE A 162 -5.61 -12.53 -14.17
CA ILE A 162 -5.07 -13.91 -14.19
C ILE A 162 -5.58 -14.66 -15.41
N HIS A 163 -6.87 -14.57 -15.70
CA HIS A 163 -7.46 -15.25 -16.86
C HIS A 163 -6.96 -14.73 -18.21
N ILE A 164 -6.47 -13.50 -18.26
CA ILE A 164 -5.94 -12.90 -19.49
C ILE A 164 -4.44 -13.21 -19.64
N SER A 165 -3.66 -13.13 -18.58
CA SER A 165 -2.20 -13.16 -18.66
C SER A 165 -1.62 -14.57 -18.61
N GLU A 166 -2.12 -15.43 -17.72
CA GLU A 166 -1.53 -16.75 -17.49
C GLU A 166 -1.74 -17.76 -18.64
N PRO A 167 -2.91 -17.82 -19.31
CA PRO A 167 -3.09 -18.77 -20.42
C PRO A 167 -2.18 -18.54 -21.62
N THR A 168 -1.63 -17.35 -21.75
CA THR A 168 -0.75 -16.98 -22.88
C THR A 168 0.74 -17.06 -22.55
N ARG A 169 1.08 -17.42 -21.32
CA ARG A 169 2.48 -17.54 -20.91
C ARG A 169 3.13 -18.74 -21.61
N PRO A 170 4.22 -18.56 -22.37
CA PRO A 170 4.94 -19.68 -22.97
C PRO A 170 5.47 -20.63 -21.90
N LEU A 171 5.25 -21.93 -22.09
CA LEU A 171 5.78 -22.98 -21.20
C LEU A 171 7.29 -23.20 -21.36
N TYR A 172 7.94 -22.47 -22.29
CA TYR A 172 9.35 -22.60 -22.62
C TYR A 172 10.08 -21.29 -22.35
N ILE A 173 10.90 -21.32 -21.32
CA ILE A 173 12.07 -20.44 -21.13
C ILE A 173 13.26 -21.35 -20.87
#